data_7871b651061da23b179cb0847f3ac4d5
#
_entry.id   7871b651061da23b179cb0847f3ac4d5
#
_cell.length_a   1.000
_cell.length_b   1.000
_cell.length_c   1.000
_cell.angle_alpha   90.00
_cell.angle_beta   90.00
_cell.angle_gamma   90.00
#
_symmetry.space_group_name_H-M   'P 1'
#
loop_
_entity.id
_entity.type
_entity.pdbx_description
1 polymer ?
#
loop_
_entity_poly.entity_id
_entity_poly.type
_entity_poly.pdbx_seq_one_letter_code
_entity_poly.pdbx_strand_id
1 'polypeptide(L)'
;MNKKNLLFTMLVFIFAIGTLVGCSGGEETSGGSDQELNNENMKPEDFKGELDIWTFFGGVEGMAKSFEEKYPNVTVNVEVFPGDQYQTKLMTAIQSRTDVPDIFDLERSYMGRFINQEFVANLSEMGKIEDRVENYVPYVKSLGEGKDGNVKAVSDHSSPGAFWYHRDLAKKYLGTDDPEKVSEMVSSWDKVIELGQKVYEESGGKVHLLSHYGDVFNVEKQHQEKWIQNGKLVIDPAWKDIFMDMKQIREKNVDAKLPYFSGGWGDALNEGGVIMFAMPAWGGFMVNNDGGQAKGKYGLAKTPSGYYEGGTFRAIYEGSDNKELAYEFIRYISGEEWQTKNLEETGNMPALKSVYEKKLDTYTHEFFGDQKILKQYYELVQDIPPHEAGEDQNAISTLFYDAASAAIDNGESYEQALERFKKLVSNGYPELEIE
;
A
#
# COMPACT_ATOMS: atom_id res chain seq x y z
N MET A 1 9.48 64.54 16.25
CA MET A 1 9.72 65.27 17.51
C MET A 1 9.69 64.30 18.65
N ASN A 2 10.83 64.28 19.31
CA ASN A 2 11.24 63.85 20.66
C ASN A 2 11.04 62.38 21.04
N LYS A 3 12.11 61.56 21.11
CA LYS A 3 13.33 61.51 21.99
C LYS A 3 13.00 61.53 23.50
N LYS A 4 13.32 60.43 24.18
CA LYS A 4 14.25 60.30 25.33
C LYS A 4 14.05 58.94 25.99
N ASN A 5 15.02 58.02 25.93
CA ASN A 5 16.13 57.80 26.89
C ASN A 5 15.67 57.18 28.24
N LEU A 6 16.17 56.00 28.50
CA LEU A 6 17.43 55.58 29.19
C LEU A 6 17.19 55.16 30.64
N LEU A 7 17.58 53.99 31.06
CA LEU A 7 18.60 53.60 32.10
C LEU A 7 18.33 52.12 32.52
N PHE A 8 19.22 51.19 32.19
CA PHE A 8 20.31 50.58 32.98
C PHE A 8 20.08 50.49 34.49
N THR A 9 19.96 49.27 35.05
CA THR A 9 20.49 48.97 36.37
C THR A 9 20.94 47.51 36.42
N MET A 10 22.26 47.33 36.45
CA MET A 10 23.04 46.15 36.73
C MET A 10 23.08 45.96 38.26
N LEU A 11 22.77 44.76 38.78
CA LEU A 11 23.09 44.41 40.16
C LEU A 11 23.79 43.07 40.19
N VAL A 12 25.09 43.16 40.46
CA VAL A 12 26.00 42.08 40.80
C VAL A 12 25.87 41.82 42.33
N PHE A 13 25.72 40.53 42.71
CA PHE A 13 26.07 40.15 44.10
C PHE A 13 26.90 38.86 44.07
N ILE A 14 27.99 38.96 44.84
CA ILE A 14 29.14 38.09 44.97
C ILE A 14 28.98 37.17 46.17
N PHE A 15 29.35 35.89 45.99
CA PHE A 15 30.00 34.94 46.89
C PHE A 15 29.55 34.76 48.34
N ALA A 16 29.25 33.53 48.68
CA ALA A 16 29.75 32.90 49.92
C ALA A 16 29.91 31.38 49.73
N ILE A 17 31.15 30.94 49.94
CA ILE A 17 31.64 29.58 49.92
C ILE A 17 31.24 28.89 51.25
N GLY A 18 30.73 27.69 51.16
CA GLY A 18 30.54 26.80 52.30
C GLY A 18 30.80 25.34 51.88
N THR A 19 31.99 24.87 52.15
CA THR A 19 32.42 23.47 52.00
C THR A 19 31.83 22.60 53.08
N LEU A 20 31.18 21.50 52.76
CA LEU A 20 31.13 20.32 53.65
C LEU A 20 31.18 19.06 52.74
N VAL A 21 32.18 18.28 53.04
CA VAL A 21 32.53 16.98 52.49
C VAL A 21 31.54 15.93 52.98
N GLY A 22 31.05 15.10 52.08
CA GLY A 22 30.32 13.88 52.41
C GLY A 22 30.42 12.92 51.24
N CYS A 23 31.35 11.98 51.30
CA CYS A 23 31.49 10.87 50.34
C CYS A 23 30.31 9.91 50.46
N SER A 24 29.66 9.63 49.35
CA SER A 24 29.06 8.31 49.07
C SER A 24 29.01 8.13 47.56
N GLY A 25 29.67 7.07 47.08
CA GLY A 25 29.84 6.79 45.67
C GLY A 25 28.51 6.40 45.03
N GLY A 26 28.34 6.90 43.83
CA GLY A 26 27.36 6.50 42.84
C GLY A 26 27.93 6.93 41.51
N GLU A 27 28.39 5.98 40.72
CA GLU A 27 28.85 6.18 39.36
C GLU A 27 27.72 6.78 38.52
N GLU A 28 27.90 8.01 38.07
CA GLU A 28 27.17 8.52 36.92
C GLU A 28 27.73 7.85 35.67
N THR A 29 27.08 6.79 35.25
CA THR A 29 27.20 6.28 33.90
C THR A 29 26.28 7.09 33.00
N SER A 30 26.82 8.07 32.31
CA SER A 30 26.27 8.62 31.10
C SER A 30 26.45 7.57 30.01
N GLY A 31 25.53 6.63 29.95
CA GLY A 31 25.36 5.68 28.86
C GLY A 31 23.95 5.83 28.36
N GLY A 32 23.78 6.34 27.12
CA GLY A 32 22.58 6.12 26.36
C GLY A 32 22.46 4.60 26.19
N SER A 33 21.63 3.98 27.02
CA SER A 33 21.30 2.57 26.87
C SER A 33 20.18 2.50 25.84
N ASP A 34 20.48 1.93 24.68
CA ASP A 34 19.51 1.26 23.84
C ASP A 34 18.83 0.19 24.70
N GLN A 35 17.77 0.56 25.41
CA GLN A 35 16.91 -0.40 26.09
C GLN A 35 15.91 -0.89 25.03
N GLU A 36 16.15 -2.08 24.48
CA GLU A 36 15.09 -2.87 23.88
C GLU A 36 13.87 -2.80 24.79
N LEU A 37 12.72 -2.41 24.23
CA LEU A 37 11.46 -2.36 24.98
C LEU A 37 11.13 -3.78 25.43
N ASN A 38 11.16 -4.04 26.73
CA ASN A 38 11.04 -5.39 27.30
C ASN A 38 9.58 -5.82 27.48
N ASN A 39 8.77 -5.65 26.40
CA ASN A 39 7.34 -5.96 26.39
C ASN A 39 7.02 -7.47 26.31
N GLU A 40 8.02 -8.31 26.01
CA GLU A 40 7.80 -9.75 25.78
C GLU A 40 7.22 -10.51 26.99
N ASN A 41 7.40 -10.00 28.20
CA ASN A 41 6.93 -10.62 29.43
C ASN A 41 5.72 -9.90 30.07
N MET A 42 5.28 -8.77 29.50
CA MET A 42 4.11 -8.04 29.99
C MET A 42 2.82 -8.75 29.57
N LYS A 43 1.84 -8.76 30.47
CA LYS A 43 0.52 -9.26 30.15
C LYS A 43 -0.35 -8.11 29.59
N PRO A 44 -1.39 -8.42 28.82
CA PRO A 44 -2.28 -7.39 28.27
C PRO A 44 -2.83 -6.41 29.31
N GLU A 45 -3.13 -6.88 30.53
CA GLU A 45 -3.62 -6.07 31.62
C GLU A 45 -2.58 -5.10 32.24
N ASP A 46 -1.30 -5.31 31.96
CA ASP A 46 -0.21 -4.46 32.45
C ASP A 46 -0.05 -3.19 31.58
N PHE A 47 -0.48 -3.25 30.31
CA PHE A 47 -0.49 -2.10 29.42
C PHE A 47 -1.64 -1.15 29.75
N LYS A 48 -1.34 0.14 29.78
CA LYS A 48 -2.32 1.18 30.10
C LYS A 48 -1.95 2.51 29.45
N GLY A 49 -2.93 3.30 29.15
CA GLY A 49 -2.72 4.64 28.57
C GLY A 49 -3.66 4.89 27.40
N GLU A 50 -3.35 5.94 26.66
CA GLU A 50 -4.06 6.35 25.47
C GLU A 50 -3.13 6.32 24.27
N LEU A 51 -3.62 5.90 23.10
CA LEU A 51 -2.92 5.96 21.83
C LEU A 51 -3.73 6.81 20.86
N ASP A 52 -3.08 7.75 20.20
CA ASP A 52 -3.64 8.54 19.13
C ASP A 52 -3.19 7.99 17.77
N ILE A 53 -4.13 7.61 16.93
CA ILE A 53 -3.88 7.06 15.59
C ILE A 53 -4.51 7.96 14.53
N TRP A 54 -3.72 8.42 13.58
CA TRP A 54 -4.23 9.14 12.41
C TRP A 54 -4.24 8.26 11.17
N THR A 55 -5.37 8.29 10.46
CA THR A 55 -5.59 7.51 9.24
C THR A 55 -6.35 8.32 8.18
N PHE A 56 -6.39 7.82 6.96
CA PHE A 56 -7.12 8.41 5.83
C PHE A 56 -8.27 7.53 5.33
N PHE A 57 -8.53 6.40 5.98
CA PHE A 57 -9.63 5.50 5.59
C PHE A 57 -10.36 4.93 6.82
N GLY A 58 -11.63 4.55 6.64
CA GLY A 58 -12.40 3.88 7.68
C GLY A 58 -11.96 2.42 7.89
N GLY A 59 -12.32 1.85 9.05
CA GLY A 59 -12.00 0.46 9.40
C GLY A 59 -10.91 0.31 10.47
N VAL A 60 -10.11 1.36 10.70
CA VAL A 60 -9.12 1.37 11.80
C VAL A 60 -9.80 1.34 13.16
N GLU A 61 -11.03 1.86 13.28
CA GLU A 61 -11.83 1.78 14.51
C GLU A 61 -12.14 0.33 14.92
N GLY A 62 -12.36 -0.57 13.94
CA GLY A 62 -12.54 -1.99 14.20
C GLY A 62 -11.28 -2.64 14.77
N MET A 63 -10.12 -2.25 14.25
CA MET A 63 -8.80 -2.67 14.73
C MET A 63 -8.54 -2.14 16.15
N ALA A 64 -8.78 -0.84 16.40
CA ALA A 64 -8.65 -0.20 17.69
C ALA A 64 -9.50 -0.91 18.74
N LYS A 65 -10.78 -1.13 18.45
CA LYS A 65 -11.70 -1.87 19.32
C LYS A 65 -11.19 -3.29 19.63
N SER A 66 -10.69 -4.01 18.63
CA SER A 66 -10.16 -5.36 18.83
C SER A 66 -8.90 -5.36 19.71
N PHE A 67 -8.09 -4.30 19.61
CA PHE A 67 -6.96 -4.10 20.50
C PHE A 67 -7.41 -3.82 21.94
N GLU A 68 -8.36 -2.90 22.15
CA GLU A 68 -8.93 -2.57 23.47
C GLU A 68 -9.59 -3.77 24.16
N GLU A 69 -10.27 -4.65 23.39
CA GLU A 69 -10.83 -5.90 23.91
C GLU A 69 -9.75 -6.82 24.51
N LYS A 70 -8.53 -6.80 23.94
CA LYS A 70 -7.40 -7.57 24.43
C LYS A 70 -6.61 -6.83 25.51
N TYR A 71 -6.53 -5.51 25.45
CA TYR A 71 -5.78 -4.64 26.35
C TYR A 71 -6.73 -3.70 27.13
N PRO A 72 -7.40 -4.20 28.19
CA PRO A 72 -8.59 -3.55 28.77
C PRO A 72 -8.31 -2.22 29.49
N ASN A 73 -7.04 -1.87 29.71
CA ASN A 73 -6.63 -0.62 30.34
C ASN A 73 -6.07 0.40 29.34
N VAL A 74 -6.26 0.15 28.05
CA VAL A 74 -5.81 1.02 26.96
C VAL A 74 -7.02 1.63 26.26
N THR A 75 -6.93 2.90 25.87
CA THR A 75 -7.86 3.58 25.01
C THR A 75 -7.15 3.95 23.70
N VAL A 76 -7.79 3.71 22.57
CA VAL A 76 -7.24 4.04 21.25
C VAL A 76 -8.14 5.07 20.58
N ASN A 77 -7.63 6.27 20.39
CA ASN A 77 -8.30 7.36 19.71
C ASN A 77 -7.95 7.33 18.22
N VAL A 78 -8.93 7.14 17.35
CA VAL A 78 -8.72 7.12 15.90
C VAL A 78 -9.27 8.39 15.29
N GLU A 79 -8.43 9.14 14.59
CA GLU A 79 -8.86 10.31 13.82
C GLU A 79 -8.71 10.04 12.32
N VAL A 80 -9.83 10.13 11.58
CA VAL A 80 -9.91 9.86 10.15
C VAL A 80 -9.97 11.17 9.38
N PHE A 81 -9.02 11.39 8.47
CA PHE A 81 -8.97 12.57 7.62
C PHE A 81 -9.27 12.23 6.16
N PRO A 82 -9.85 13.17 5.38
CA PRO A 82 -9.95 12.99 3.94
C PRO A 82 -8.57 12.74 3.30
N GLY A 83 -8.48 11.75 2.41
CA GLY A 83 -7.20 11.31 1.84
C GLY A 83 -6.43 12.40 1.11
N ASP A 84 -7.12 13.36 0.49
CA ASP A 84 -6.53 14.52 -0.20
C ASP A 84 -5.93 15.57 0.77
N GLN A 85 -6.31 15.56 2.04
CA GLN A 85 -5.85 16.49 3.07
C GLN A 85 -4.86 15.83 4.06
N TYR A 86 -4.89 14.52 4.16
CA TYR A 86 -4.19 13.76 5.18
C TYR A 86 -2.68 14.03 5.22
N GLN A 87 -1.98 13.91 4.08
CA GLN A 87 -0.53 14.13 4.02
C GLN A 87 -0.13 15.53 4.50
N THR A 88 -0.87 16.56 4.04
CA THR A 88 -0.60 17.96 4.41
C THR A 88 -0.81 18.16 5.91
N LYS A 89 -1.87 17.58 6.46
CA LYS A 89 -2.18 17.70 7.88
C LYS A 89 -1.12 17.00 8.74
N LEU A 90 -0.75 15.76 8.38
CA LEU A 90 0.29 15.01 9.06
C LEU A 90 1.63 15.77 9.07
N MET A 91 2.07 16.25 7.92
CA MET A 91 3.31 17.03 7.82
C MET A 91 3.25 18.34 8.62
N THR A 92 2.11 19.00 8.66
CA THR A 92 1.93 20.23 9.45
C THR A 92 2.06 19.94 10.95
N ALA A 93 1.42 18.87 11.44
CA ALA A 93 1.52 18.48 12.84
C ALA A 93 2.97 18.13 13.22
N ILE A 94 3.65 17.32 12.41
CA ILE A 94 5.04 16.92 12.62
C ILE A 94 5.98 18.16 12.65
N GLN A 95 5.84 19.08 11.68
CA GLN A 95 6.67 20.28 11.60
C GLN A 95 6.44 21.25 12.77
N SER A 96 5.19 21.40 13.19
CA SER A 96 4.84 22.24 14.35
C SER A 96 5.09 21.57 15.69
N ARG A 97 5.27 20.25 15.71
CA ARG A 97 5.34 19.41 16.91
C ARG A 97 4.13 19.61 17.83
N THR A 98 2.95 19.78 17.24
CA THR A 98 1.69 20.00 17.96
C THR A 98 0.67 19.00 17.46
N ASP A 99 0.00 18.33 18.39
CA ASP A 99 -1.03 17.32 18.12
C ASP A 99 -0.55 16.23 17.13
N VAL A 100 0.71 15.79 17.27
CA VAL A 100 1.25 14.69 16.45
C VAL A 100 0.74 13.38 17.02
N PRO A 101 0.14 12.49 16.20
CA PRO A 101 -0.33 11.19 16.68
C PRO A 101 0.84 10.29 17.07
N ASP A 102 0.58 9.30 17.93
CA ASP A 102 1.56 8.25 18.27
C ASP A 102 1.83 7.33 17.07
N ILE A 103 0.75 6.99 16.35
CA ILE A 103 0.78 6.13 15.17
C ILE A 103 0.12 6.87 14.01
N PHE A 104 0.71 6.75 12.83
CA PHE A 104 0.14 7.31 11.61
C PHE A 104 0.22 6.33 10.44
N ASP A 105 -0.77 6.40 9.59
CA ASP A 105 -0.85 5.57 8.39
C ASP A 105 -0.10 6.21 7.22
N LEU A 106 0.61 5.38 6.48
CA LEU A 106 1.31 5.72 5.25
C LEU A 106 0.72 4.90 4.11
N GLU A 107 0.12 5.55 3.12
CA GLU A 107 -0.33 4.87 1.91
C GLU A 107 0.88 4.67 0.97
N ARG A 108 0.92 3.52 0.33
CA ARG A 108 2.04 3.05 -0.49
C ARG A 108 2.48 4.04 -1.57
N SER A 109 1.58 4.80 -2.19
CA SER A 109 1.91 5.71 -3.29
C SER A 109 2.84 6.86 -2.89
N TYR A 110 2.83 7.24 -1.61
CA TYR A 110 3.66 8.34 -1.10
C TYR A 110 4.56 7.97 0.09
N MET A 111 4.45 6.76 0.63
CA MET A 111 5.21 6.38 1.83
C MET A 111 6.73 6.50 1.67
N GLY A 112 7.26 6.37 0.47
CA GLY A 112 8.70 6.53 0.19
C GLY A 112 9.26 7.89 0.60
N ARG A 113 8.42 8.93 0.64
CA ARG A 113 8.81 10.28 1.12
C ARG A 113 8.90 10.39 2.63
N PHE A 114 8.26 9.46 3.34
CA PHE A 114 8.11 9.48 4.80
C PHE A 114 8.99 8.45 5.51
N ILE A 115 9.02 7.22 5.00
CA ILE A 115 9.56 6.05 5.71
C ILE A 115 11.03 6.19 6.15
N ASN A 116 11.82 7.01 5.44
CA ASN A 116 13.22 7.27 5.74
C ASN A 116 13.47 8.57 6.50
N GLN A 117 12.43 9.25 6.97
CA GLN A 117 12.55 10.49 7.72
C GLN A 117 12.84 10.23 9.20
N GLU A 118 13.58 11.15 9.83
CA GLU A 118 13.98 11.05 11.25
C GLU A 118 12.81 11.02 12.23
N PHE A 119 11.63 11.46 11.82
CA PHE A 119 10.42 11.42 12.65
C PHE A 119 9.71 10.06 12.63
N VAL A 120 10.17 9.11 11.82
CA VAL A 120 9.65 7.74 11.78
C VAL A 120 10.53 6.86 12.66
N ALA A 121 9.93 6.27 13.69
CA ALA A 121 10.64 5.42 14.63
C ALA A 121 11.24 4.19 13.94
N ASN A 122 12.39 3.75 14.42
CA ASN A 122 13.03 2.52 13.99
C ASN A 122 12.46 1.34 14.78
N LEU A 123 11.52 0.60 14.19
CA LEU A 123 10.87 -0.52 14.88
C LEU A 123 11.85 -1.66 15.19
N SER A 124 12.92 -1.81 14.39
CA SER A 124 13.99 -2.79 14.64
C SER A 124 14.77 -2.54 15.92
N GLU A 125 14.84 -1.28 16.37
CA GLU A 125 15.50 -0.91 17.63
C GLU A 125 14.56 -1.00 18.84
N MET A 126 13.25 -1.16 18.61
CA MET A 126 12.25 -1.19 19.67
C MET A 126 12.00 -2.60 20.22
N GLY A 127 12.36 -3.64 19.45
CA GLY A 127 12.16 -5.04 19.85
C GLY A 127 12.31 -6.00 18.67
N LYS A 128 11.77 -7.21 18.77
CA LYS A 128 11.91 -8.28 17.77
C LYS A 128 10.82 -8.23 16.70
N ILE A 129 10.65 -7.09 16.04
CA ILE A 129 9.65 -6.97 14.96
C ILE A 129 10.02 -7.81 13.75
N GLU A 130 11.31 -8.04 13.51
CA GLU A 130 11.84 -8.88 12.43
C GLU A 130 11.26 -10.29 12.48
N ASP A 131 11.17 -10.90 13.65
CA ASP A 131 10.63 -12.25 13.83
C ASP A 131 9.18 -12.38 13.31
N ARG A 132 8.43 -11.28 13.31
CA ARG A 132 7.06 -11.20 12.80
C ARG A 132 7.01 -10.97 11.31
N VAL A 133 7.73 -9.95 10.82
CA VAL A 133 7.70 -9.59 9.40
C VAL A 133 8.47 -10.58 8.51
N GLU A 134 9.32 -11.44 9.06
CA GLU A 134 9.98 -12.52 8.30
C GLU A 134 8.96 -13.48 7.67
N ASN A 135 7.81 -13.64 8.30
CA ASN A 135 6.71 -14.45 7.76
C ASN A 135 5.77 -13.68 6.83
N TYR A 136 6.05 -12.42 6.54
CA TYR A 136 5.26 -11.63 5.58
C TYR A 136 5.50 -12.10 4.14
N VAL A 137 4.53 -11.83 3.27
CA VAL A 137 4.76 -11.94 1.82
C VAL A 137 5.85 -10.96 1.42
N PRO A 138 6.77 -11.34 0.50
CA PRO A 138 8.04 -10.64 0.32
C PRO A 138 7.92 -9.14 0.03
N TYR A 139 6.99 -8.74 -0.85
CA TYR A 139 6.84 -7.33 -1.22
C TYR A 139 6.32 -6.45 -0.07
N VAL A 140 5.46 -7.00 0.81
CA VAL A 140 4.96 -6.25 1.99
C VAL A 140 6.08 -6.05 2.99
N LYS A 141 6.92 -7.07 3.22
CA LYS A 141 8.10 -6.95 4.06
C LYS A 141 9.00 -5.82 3.55
N SER A 142 9.42 -5.89 2.28
CA SER A 142 10.37 -4.94 1.72
C SER A 142 9.86 -3.50 1.64
N LEU A 143 8.55 -3.30 1.46
CA LEU A 143 7.95 -1.96 1.50
C LEU A 143 7.98 -1.34 2.91
N GLY A 144 7.95 -2.14 3.96
CA GLY A 144 8.03 -1.69 5.36
C GLY A 144 9.45 -1.39 5.83
N GLU A 145 10.47 -1.73 5.03
CA GLU A 145 11.87 -1.50 5.35
C GLU A 145 12.35 -0.13 4.85
N GLY A 146 13.18 0.54 5.65
CA GLY A 146 13.90 1.73 5.23
C GLY A 146 15.12 1.41 4.38
N LYS A 147 15.78 2.45 3.85
CA LYS A 147 17.02 2.32 3.06
C LYS A 147 18.18 1.68 3.84
N ASP A 148 18.12 1.69 5.15
CA ASP A 148 19.07 1.06 6.09
C ASP A 148 18.77 -0.42 6.34
N GLY A 149 17.70 -0.96 5.75
CA GLY A 149 17.26 -2.34 5.91
C GLY A 149 16.49 -2.60 7.21
N ASN A 150 16.27 -1.57 8.05
CA ASN A 150 15.50 -1.70 9.26
C ASN A 150 14.00 -1.59 8.99
N VAL A 151 13.20 -2.29 9.77
CA VAL A 151 11.73 -2.16 9.72
C VAL A 151 11.32 -0.81 10.30
N LYS A 152 10.61 -0.01 9.52
CA LYS A 152 10.14 1.35 9.88
C LYS A 152 8.62 1.42 9.96
N ALA A 153 7.93 0.56 9.21
CA ALA A 153 6.48 0.51 9.20
C ALA A 153 6.01 -0.92 8.94
N VAL A 154 4.81 -1.26 9.39
CA VAL A 154 4.21 -2.56 9.12
C VAL A 154 2.82 -2.42 8.52
N SER A 155 2.42 -3.40 7.73
CA SER A 155 1.04 -3.55 7.28
C SER A 155 0.39 -4.77 7.92
N ASP A 156 -0.88 -4.68 8.24
CA ASP A 156 -1.68 -5.81 8.72
C ASP A 156 -2.34 -6.61 7.59
N HIS A 157 -2.13 -6.18 6.35
CA HIS A 157 -2.69 -6.80 5.17
C HIS A 157 -1.74 -6.68 3.97
N SER A 158 -2.00 -7.49 2.96
CA SER A 158 -1.48 -7.34 1.61
C SER A 158 -2.60 -6.82 0.69
N SER A 159 -2.23 -6.27 -0.46
CA SER A 159 -3.20 -5.71 -1.41
C SER A 159 -3.03 -6.31 -2.81
N PRO A 160 -3.00 -7.66 -2.94
CA PRO A 160 -2.81 -8.27 -4.25
C PRO A 160 -3.96 -7.95 -5.18
N GLY A 161 -3.65 -7.82 -6.45
CA GLY A 161 -4.64 -7.75 -7.52
C GLY A 161 -4.78 -9.09 -8.24
N ALA A 162 -5.94 -9.26 -8.89
CA ALA A 162 -6.26 -10.39 -9.75
C ALA A 162 -7.30 -9.98 -10.78
N PHE A 163 -7.58 -10.81 -11.77
CA PHE A 163 -8.74 -10.61 -12.63
C PHE A 163 -10.01 -11.09 -11.93
N TRP A 164 -10.91 -10.13 -11.61
CA TRP A 164 -12.28 -10.46 -11.26
C TRP A 164 -13.09 -10.52 -12.54
N TYR A 165 -13.82 -11.60 -12.75
CA TYR A 165 -14.60 -11.77 -13.98
C TYR A 165 -16.05 -12.14 -13.70
N HIS A 166 -16.96 -11.68 -14.56
CA HIS A 166 -18.37 -12.09 -14.55
C HIS A 166 -18.50 -13.55 -15.00
N ARG A 167 -18.97 -14.45 -14.14
CA ARG A 167 -19.07 -15.88 -14.42
C ARG A 167 -20.01 -16.19 -15.59
N ASP A 168 -21.14 -15.52 -15.67
CA ASP A 168 -22.12 -15.70 -16.73
C ASP A 168 -21.57 -15.26 -18.10
N LEU A 169 -20.89 -14.13 -18.17
CA LEU A 169 -20.22 -13.66 -19.39
C LEU A 169 -19.05 -14.56 -19.79
N ALA A 170 -18.24 -15.00 -18.83
CA ALA A 170 -17.16 -15.95 -19.07
C ALA A 170 -17.70 -17.27 -19.62
N LYS A 171 -18.73 -17.85 -19.00
CA LYS A 171 -19.38 -19.05 -19.50
C LYS A 171 -19.91 -18.90 -20.91
N LYS A 172 -20.51 -17.74 -21.23
CA LYS A 172 -21.10 -17.46 -22.54
C LYS A 172 -20.06 -17.26 -23.64
N TYR A 173 -19.01 -16.47 -23.38
CA TYR A 173 -18.06 -16.03 -24.39
C TYR A 173 -16.71 -16.75 -24.35
N LEU A 174 -16.30 -17.26 -23.17
CA LEU A 174 -15.07 -18.04 -23.02
C LEU A 174 -15.35 -19.56 -23.02
N GLY A 175 -16.62 -19.96 -22.90
CA GLY A 175 -17.05 -21.37 -22.85
C GLY A 175 -16.84 -22.03 -21.48
N THR A 176 -16.38 -21.29 -20.50
CA THR A 176 -16.15 -21.77 -19.13
C THR A 176 -16.22 -20.64 -18.12
N ASP A 177 -16.64 -20.95 -16.90
CA ASP A 177 -16.54 -20.10 -15.71
C ASP A 177 -15.65 -20.72 -14.61
N ASP A 178 -14.91 -21.77 -14.96
CA ASP A 178 -13.94 -22.43 -14.08
C ASP A 178 -12.71 -21.56 -13.90
N PRO A 179 -12.33 -21.19 -12.64
CA PRO A 179 -11.26 -20.22 -12.38
C PRO A 179 -9.88 -20.66 -12.87
N GLU A 180 -9.56 -21.95 -12.80
CA GLU A 180 -8.25 -22.43 -13.25
C GLU A 180 -8.15 -22.37 -14.77
N LYS A 181 -9.22 -22.79 -15.48
CA LYS A 181 -9.26 -22.70 -16.95
C LYS A 181 -9.22 -21.25 -17.42
N VAL A 182 -9.97 -20.36 -16.77
CA VAL A 182 -9.94 -18.93 -17.10
C VAL A 182 -8.55 -18.37 -16.87
N SER A 183 -7.86 -18.70 -15.76
CA SER A 183 -6.48 -18.29 -15.51
C SER A 183 -5.51 -18.78 -16.58
N GLU A 184 -5.67 -20.02 -17.06
CA GLU A 184 -4.86 -20.56 -18.17
C GLU A 184 -5.09 -19.79 -19.49
N MET A 185 -6.35 -19.38 -19.78
CA MET A 185 -6.72 -18.64 -20.98
C MET A 185 -6.14 -17.23 -21.01
N VAL A 186 -5.84 -16.63 -19.86
CA VAL A 186 -5.35 -15.25 -19.71
C VAL A 186 -3.94 -15.19 -19.12
N SER A 187 -3.17 -16.26 -19.19
CA SER A 187 -1.85 -16.40 -18.55
C SER A 187 -0.71 -15.62 -19.23
N SER A 188 -0.97 -14.88 -20.29
CA SER A 188 -0.06 -13.91 -20.92
C SER A 188 -0.85 -12.82 -21.64
N TRP A 189 -0.25 -11.67 -21.89
CA TRP A 189 -0.93 -10.58 -22.61
C TRP A 189 -1.26 -10.95 -24.05
N ASP A 190 -0.44 -11.74 -24.73
CA ASP A 190 -0.78 -12.26 -26.07
C ASP A 190 -2.09 -13.06 -26.04
N LYS A 191 -2.26 -13.97 -25.08
CA LYS A 191 -3.51 -14.72 -24.91
C LYS A 191 -4.70 -13.82 -24.57
N VAL A 192 -4.52 -12.83 -23.71
CA VAL A 192 -5.54 -11.83 -23.38
C VAL A 192 -5.97 -11.08 -24.62
N ILE A 193 -5.02 -10.65 -25.46
CA ILE A 193 -5.29 -9.91 -26.69
C ILE A 193 -6.04 -10.78 -27.72
N GLU A 194 -5.59 -12.01 -27.95
CA GLU A 194 -6.25 -12.95 -28.88
C GLU A 194 -7.67 -13.28 -28.41
N LEU A 195 -7.83 -13.60 -27.11
CA LEU A 195 -9.12 -13.93 -26.53
C LEU A 195 -10.07 -12.74 -26.57
N GLY A 196 -9.59 -11.55 -26.24
CA GLY A 196 -10.40 -10.34 -26.22
C GLY A 196 -10.88 -9.93 -27.62
N GLN A 197 -10.03 -10.05 -28.65
CA GLN A 197 -10.43 -9.82 -30.02
C GLN A 197 -11.55 -10.79 -30.44
N LYS A 198 -11.42 -12.08 -30.12
CA LYS A 198 -12.44 -13.09 -30.37
C LYS A 198 -13.77 -12.75 -29.69
N VAL A 199 -13.73 -12.37 -28.40
CA VAL A 199 -14.92 -11.96 -27.61
C VAL A 199 -15.61 -10.77 -28.28
N TYR A 200 -14.85 -9.76 -28.71
CA TYR A 200 -15.40 -8.59 -29.40
C TYR A 200 -16.10 -8.96 -30.69
N GLU A 201 -15.49 -9.78 -31.53
CA GLU A 201 -16.05 -10.25 -32.81
C GLU A 201 -17.31 -11.11 -32.59
N GLU A 202 -17.28 -12.11 -31.71
CA GLU A 202 -18.40 -13.00 -31.40
C GLU A 202 -19.59 -12.30 -30.76
N SER A 203 -19.33 -11.23 -29.98
CA SER A 203 -20.40 -10.42 -29.38
C SER A 203 -21.01 -9.40 -30.33
N GLY A 204 -20.46 -9.24 -31.55
CA GLY A 204 -20.84 -8.18 -32.49
C GLY A 204 -20.48 -6.79 -31.94
N GLY A 205 -19.36 -6.67 -31.23
CA GLY A 205 -18.84 -5.43 -30.67
C GLY A 205 -19.52 -4.95 -29.37
N LYS A 206 -20.29 -5.81 -28.71
CA LYS A 206 -21.09 -5.43 -27.51
C LYS A 206 -20.44 -5.77 -26.21
N VAL A 207 -19.47 -6.70 -26.19
CA VAL A 207 -18.77 -7.16 -25.00
C VAL A 207 -17.28 -7.07 -25.23
N HIS A 208 -16.56 -6.57 -24.24
CA HIS A 208 -15.11 -6.50 -24.23
C HIS A 208 -14.54 -7.43 -23.15
N LEU A 209 -13.30 -7.89 -23.35
CA LEU A 209 -12.66 -8.74 -22.36
C LEU A 209 -12.19 -7.92 -21.15
N LEU A 210 -11.55 -6.77 -21.38
CA LEU A 210 -11.02 -5.88 -20.36
C LEU A 210 -11.79 -4.55 -20.28
N SER A 211 -11.69 -3.89 -19.12
CA SER A 211 -12.25 -2.55 -18.93
C SER A 211 -11.41 -1.48 -19.64
N HIS A 212 -10.10 -1.55 -19.50
CA HIS A 212 -9.17 -0.56 -20.05
C HIS A 212 -7.78 -1.17 -20.30
N TYR A 213 -7.07 -0.69 -21.30
CA TYR A 213 -5.68 -1.12 -21.59
C TYR A 213 -4.70 -0.82 -20.42
N GLY A 214 -5.05 0.12 -19.57
CA GLY A 214 -4.26 0.45 -18.37
C GLY A 214 -4.07 -0.70 -17.38
N ASP A 215 -4.88 -1.76 -17.51
CA ASP A 215 -4.72 -2.98 -16.72
C ASP A 215 -3.33 -3.63 -16.95
N VAL A 216 -2.79 -3.54 -18.18
CA VAL A 216 -1.41 -4.00 -18.49
C VAL A 216 -0.39 -3.26 -17.66
N PHE A 217 -0.46 -1.93 -17.67
CA PHE A 217 0.46 -1.10 -16.90
C PHE A 217 0.36 -1.39 -15.40
N ASN A 218 -0.86 -1.50 -14.86
CA ASN A 218 -1.05 -1.77 -13.43
C ASN A 218 -0.47 -3.11 -13.01
N VAL A 219 -0.60 -4.14 -13.84
CA VAL A 219 -0.08 -5.49 -13.58
C VAL A 219 1.44 -5.52 -13.70
N GLU A 220 2.01 -4.90 -14.73
CA GLU A 220 3.42 -5.10 -15.08
C GLU A 220 4.39 -4.08 -14.45
N LYS A 221 3.91 -2.92 -13.98
CA LYS A 221 4.78 -1.84 -13.47
C LYS A 221 5.66 -2.25 -12.29
N GLN A 222 5.24 -3.25 -11.49
CA GLN A 222 6.02 -3.74 -10.35
C GLN A 222 7.17 -4.69 -10.76
N HIS A 223 7.16 -5.21 -11.97
CA HIS A 223 8.17 -6.15 -12.46
C HIS A 223 9.33 -5.45 -13.18
N GLN A 224 9.29 -4.12 -13.28
CA GLN A 224 10.30 -3.33 -13.98
C GLN A 224 11.39 -2.83 -13.03
N GLU A 225 12.56 -2.51 -13.59
CA GLU A 225 13.64 -1.89 -12.83
C GLU A 225 13.24 -0.52 -12.28
N LYS A 226 13.93 -0.10 -11.20
CA LYS A 226 13.71 1.23 -10.62
C LYS A 226 14.04 2.32 -11.64
N TRP A 227 13.15 3.33 -11.74
CA TRP A 227 13.34 4.49 -12.62
C TRP A 227 14.58 5.33 -12.30
N ILE A 228 14.97 5.38 -11.03
CA ILE A 228 16.13 6.17 -10.60
C ILE A 228 17.20 5.20 -10.09
N GLN A 229 18.37 5.26 -10.73
CA GLN A 229 19.56 4.55 -10.28
C GLN A 229 20.76 5.49 -10.34
N ASN A 230 21.41 5.71 -9.19
CA ASN A 230 22.59 6.58 -9.07
C ASN A 230 22.38 8.02 -9.65
N GLY A 231 21.21 8.60 -9.45
CA GLY A 231 20.87 9.95 -9.93
C GLY A 231 20.53 10.03 -11.43
N LYS A 232 20.38 8.89 -12.10
CA LYS A 232 20.04 8.80 -13.52
C LYS A 232 18.65 8.21 -13.71
N LEU A 233 17.94 8.69 -14.73
CA LEU A 233 16.73 8.02 -15.23
C LEU A 233 17.13 6.74 -15.97
N VAL A 234 16.67 5.60 -15.49
CA VAL A 234 16.84 4.29 -16.15
C VAL A 234 15.52 3.87 -16.76
N ILE A 235 15.52 3.53 -18.04
CA ILE A 235 14.35 3.08 -18.78
C ILE A 235 14.55 1.60 -19.12
N ASP A 236 13.87 0.74 -18.37
CA ASP A 236 13.88 -0.70 -18.65
C ASP A 236 13.32 -0.96 -20.05
N PRO A 237 14.00 -1.76 -20.89
CA PRO A 237 13.50 -2.12 -22.23
C PRO A 237 12.09 -2.72 -22.23
N ALA A 238 11.67 -3.40 -21.17
CA ALA A 238 10.36 -4.01 -21.05
C ALA A 238 9.21 -2.98 -21.05
N TRP A 239 9.47 -1.70 -20.76
CA TRP A 239 8.46 -0.64 -20.93
C TRP A 239 7.96 -0.51 -22.38
N LYS A 240 8.78 -0.91 -23.36
CA LYS A 240 8.34 -0.97 -24.75
C LYS A 240 7.28 -2.06 -24.97
N ASP A 241 7.48 -3.24 -24.39
CA ASP A 241 6.54 -4.35 -24.54
C ASP A 241 5.22 -4.01 -23.83
N ILE A 242 5.26 -3.42 -22.64
CA ILE A 242 4.08 -2.90 -21.93
C ILE A 242 3.30 -1.91 -22.81
N PHE A 243 3.98 -0.93 -23.41
CA PHE A 243 3.36 0.03 -24.33
C PHE A 243 2.72 -0.67 -25.54
N MET A 244 3.39 -1.66 -26.11
CA MET A 244 2.90 -2.38 -27.30
C MET A 244 1.66 -3.21 -26.96
N ASP A 245 1.62 -3.85 -25.79
CA ASP A 245 0.45 -4.61 -25.32
C ASP A 245 -0.74 -3.68 -25.06
N MET A 246 -0.52 -2.56 -24.36
CA MET A 246 -1.55 -1.53 -24.18
C MET A 246 -2.12 -1.05 -25.53
N LYS A 247 -1.24 -0.77 -26.48
CA LYS A 247 -1.61 -0.31 -27.83
C LYS A 247 -2.41 -1.37 -28.59
N GLN A 248 -1.97 -2.63 -28.58
CA GLN A 248 -2.67 -3.72 -29.25
C GLN A 248 -4.07 -3.96 -28.65
N ILE A 249 -4.20 -3.91 -27.32
CA ILE A 249 -5.49 -4.01 -26.62
C ILE A 249 -6.46 -2.95 -27.14
N ARG A 250 -6.00 -1.71 -27.29
CA ARG A 250 -6.81 -0.61 -27.83
C ARG A 250 -7.16 -0.80 -29.31
N GLU A 251 -6.17 -1.14 -30.14
CA GLU A 251 -6.35 -1.26 -31.59
C GLU A 251 -7.25 -2.44 -31.99
N LYS A 252 -7.20 -3.54 -31.21
CA LYS A 252 -8.00 -4.75 -31.43
C LYS A 252 -9.36 -4.73 -30.70
N ASN A 253 -9.74 -3.61 -30.10
CA ASN A 253 -10.98 -3.44 -29.33
C ASN A 253 -11.15 -4.48 -28.19
N VAL A 254 -10.06 -4.86 -27.54
CA VAL A 254 -10.09 -5.77 -26.40
C VAL A 254 -10.64 -5.06 -25.17
N ASP A 255 -10.41 -3.74 -25.06
CA ASP A 255 -10.88 -2.91 -23.94
C ASP A 255 -12.15 -2.11 -24.28
N ALA A 256 -12.98 -1.92 -23.26
CA ALA A 256 -14.21 -1.12 -23.34
C ALA A 256 -13.95 0.40 -23.23
N LYS A 257 -12.70 0.83 -23.13
CA LYS A 257 -12.30 2.25 -22.95
C LYS A 257 -12.88 2.89 -21.69
N LEU A 258 -13.01 2.10 -20.63
CA LEU A 258 -13.54 2.53 -19.34
C LEU A 258 -12.38 2.67 -18.34
N PRO A 259 -11.86 3.90 -18.12
CA PRO A 259 -10.77 4.11 -17.17
C PRO A 259 -11.16 3.67 -15.77
N TYR A 260 -10.19 3.13 -15.04
CA TYR A 260 -10.34 2.66 -13.69
C TYR A 260 -11.00 3.72 -12.79
N PHE A 261 -11.97 3.32 -11.98
CA PHE A 261 -12.81 4.17 -11.13
C PHE A 261 -13.70 5.21 -11.83
N SER A 262 -13.83 5.20 -13.17
CA SER A 262 -14.85 6.00 -13.83
C SER A 262 -16.25 5.45 -13.56
N GLY A 263 -17.29 6.32 -13.71
CA GLY A 263 -18.68 5.86 -13.55
C GLY A 263 -19.03 4.70 -14.46
N GLY A 264 -18.64 4.77 -15.75
CA GLY A 264 -18.88 3.69 -16.70
C GLY A 264 -18.13 2.39 -16.36
N TRP A 265 -16.96 2.49 -15.72
CA TRP A 265 -16.25 1.32 -15.19
C TRP A 265 -17.04 0.66 -14.05
N GLY A 266 -17.56 1.46 -13.10
CA GLY A 266 -18.42 0.98 -12.01
C GLY A 266 -19.73 0.36 -12.53
N ASP A 267 -20.37 0.96 -13.53
CA ASP A 267 -21.55 0.41 -14.18
C ASP A 267 -21.23 -0.95 -14.83
N ALA A 268 -20.14 -1.04 -15.60
CA ALA A 268 -19.73 -2.28 -16.23
C ALA A 268 -19.39 -3.38 -15.22
N LEU A 269 -18.73 -3.05 -14.10
CA LEU A 269 -18.48 -3.98 -13.00
C LEU A 269 -19.78 -4.55 -12.43
N ASN A 270 -20.82 -3.75 -12.31
CA ASN A 270 -22.07 -4.16 -11.66
C ASN A 270 -23.12 -4.70 -12.63
N GLU A 271 -23.15 -4.24 -13.88
CA GLU A 271 -24.21 -4.56 -14.85
C GLU A 271 -23.74 -5.47 -15.99
N GLY A 272 -22.44 -5.48 -16.32
CA GLY A 272 -21.86 -6.28 -17.41
C GLY A 272 -21.39 -5.44 -18.60
N GLY A 273 -21.14 -6.11 -19.75
CA GLY A 273 -20.53 -5.50 -20.93
C GLY A 273 -19.01 -5.61 -20.98
N VAL A 274 -18.37 -5.87 -19.83
CA VAL A 274 -16.97 -6.22 -19.68
C VAL A 274 -16.88 -7.55 -18.94
N ILE A 275 -15.99 -8.44 -19.40
CA ILE A 275 -15.85 -9.75 -18.77
C ILE A 275 -14.95 -9.67 -17.56
N MET A 276 -13.79 -9.01 -17.65
CA MET A 276 -12.73 -9.01 -16.63
C MET A 276 -12.28 -7.61 -16.23
N PHE A 277 -11.90 -7.49 -14.99
CA PHE A 277 -11.38 -6.28 -14.36
C PHE A 277 -10.13 -6.63 -13.56
N ALA A 278 -9.00 -5.98 -13.81
CA ALA A 278 -7.85 -6.08 -12.93
C ALA A 278 -8.18 -5.30 -11.64
N MET A 279 -8.46 -6.02 -10.57
CA MET A 279 -8.93 -5.44 -9.31
C MET A 279 -8.07 -5.89 -8.13
N PRO A 280 -7.72 -4.96 -7.21
CA PRO A 280 -7.13 -5.33 -5.94
C PRO A 280 -8.15 -6.05 -5.04
N ALA A 281 -7.64 -6.85 -4.12
CA ALA A 281 -8.47 -7.62 -3.20
C ALA A 281 -9.45 -6.77 -2.37
N TRP A 282 -9.05 -5.55 -2.01
CA TRP A 282 -9.89 -4.58 -1.30
C TRP A 282 -11.02 -3.96 -2.15
N GLY A 283 -11.05 -4.21 -3.46
CA GLY A 283 -12.02 -3.61 -4.39
C GLY A 283 -13.48 -4.01 -4.16
N GLY A 284 -13.77 -4.90 -3.23
CA GLY A 284 -15.12 -5.41 -2.95
C GLY A 284 -16.14 -4.34 -2.58
N PHE A 285 -15.71 -3.20 -2.02
CA PHE A 285 -16.61 -2.10 -1.66
C PHE A 285 -17.26 -1.42 -2.89
N MET A 286 -16.70 -1.62 -4.09
CA MET A 286 -17.25 -1.09 -5.34
C MET A 286 -18.34 -1.98 -5.96
N VAL A 287 -18.47 -3.19 -5.44
CA VAL A 287 -19.49 -4.14 -5.88
C VAL A 287 -20.81 -3.81 -5.22
N ASN A 288 -21.83 -3.53 -6.02
CA ASN A 288 -23.19 -3.38 -5.51
C ASN A 288 -23.72 -4.76 -5.09
N ASN A 289 -23.94 -4.94 -3.80
CA ASN A 289 -24.43 -6.19 -3.21
C ASN A 289 -25.79 -6.01 -2.50
N ASP A 290 -26.58 -5.00 -2.87
CA ASP A 290 -27.90 -4.78 -2.30
C ASP A 290 -28.75 -6.05 -2.44
N GLY A 291 -29.24 -6.54 -1.28
CA GLY A 291 -30.03 -7.77 -1.24
C GLY A 291 -29.25 -9.05 -1.58
N GLY A 292 -27.91 -9.02 -1.61
CA GLY A 292 -27.06 -10.19 -1.89
C GLY A 292 -26.96 -10.56 -3.37
N GLN A 293 -27.26 -9.61 -4.27
CA GLN A 293 -27.27 -9.84 -5.73
C GLN A 293 -25.88 -10.17 -6.33
N ALA A 294 -24.80 -9.83 -5.63
CA ALA A 294 -23.44 -10.13 -6.08
C ALA A 294 -22.95 -11.53 -5.65
N LYS A 295 -23.74 -12.27 -4.87
CA LYS A 295 -23.35 -13.59 -4.37
C LYS A 295 -23.07 -14.57 -5.51
N GLY A 296 -21.81 -15.05 -5.58
CA GLY A 296 -21.36 -15.99 -6.61
C GLY A 296 -21.34 -15.44 -8.03
N LYS A 297 -21.52 -14.13 -8.21
CA LYS A 297 -21.56 -13.47 -9.51
C LYS A 297 -20.18 -13.45 -10.20
N TYR A 298 -19.14 -13.35 -9.40
CA TYR A 298 -17.79 -13.20 -9.91
C TYR A 298 -16.98 -14.50 -9.75
N GLY A 299 -16.00 -14.67 -10.62
CA GLY A 299 -14.88 -15.58 -10.45
C GLY A 299 -13.59 -14.78 -10.36
N LEU A 300 -12.56 -15.38 -9.78
CA LEU A 300 -11.23 -14.82 -9.68
C LEU A 300 -10.28 -15.66 -10.50
N ALA A 301 -9.55 -15.01 -11.41
CA ALA A 301 -8.50 -15.63 -12.22
C ALA A 301 -7.18 -14.90 -11.98
N LYS A 302 -6.06 -15.62 -12.15
CA LYS A 302 -4.73 -15.01 -12.06
C LYS A 302 -4.49 -14.08 -13.23
N THR A 303 -3.85 -12.96 -12.97
CA THR A 303 -3.27 -12.07 -13.99
C THR A 303 -2.00 -12.67 -14.60
N PRO A 304 -1.52 -12.20 -15.76
CA PRO A 304 -0.27 -12.69 -16.35
C PRO A 304 0.92 -12.64 -15.39
N SER A 305 1.02 -11.59 -14.58
CA SER A 305 2.02 -11.40 -13.53
C SER A 305 1.33 -11.04 -12.21
N GLY A 306 1.96 -11.35 -11.07
CA GLY A 306 1.50 -10.91 -9.77
C GLY A 306 1.62 -9.41 -9.61
N TYR A 307 0.60 -8.76 -9.07
CA TYR A 307 0.65 -7.31 -8.81
C TYR A 307 -0.09 -6.95 -7.54
N TYR A 308 0.17 -5.75 -7.05
CA TYR A 308 -0.57 -5.16 -5.94
C TYR A 308 -0.98 -3.71 -6.28
N GLU A 309 -2.04 -3.25 -5.64
CA GLU A 309 -2.51 -1.87 -5.78
C GLU A 309 -2.88 -1.32 -4.41
N GLY A 310 -2.35 -0.11 -4.10
CA GLY A 310 -2.51 0.49 -2.77
C GLY A 310 -1.75 -0.27 -1.69
N GLY A 311 -2.22 -0.18 -0.48
CA GLY A 311 -1.64 -0.75 0.73
C GLY A 311 -1.32 0.33 1.75
N THR A 312 -1.66 0.04 3.01
CA THR A 312 -1.45 0.95 4.13
C THR A 312 -0.44 0.37 5.10
N PHE A 313 0.53 1.18 5.47
CA PHE A 313 1.55 0.85 6.44
C PHE A 313 1.40 1.77 7.65
N ARG A 314 1.64 1.24 8.86
CA ARG A 314 1.58 2.00 10.10
C ARG A 314 2.97 2.20 10.64
N ALA A 315 3.28 3.45 10.93
CA ALA A 315 4.53 3.89 11.52
C ALA A 315 4.28 4.57 12.87
N ILE A 316 5.28 4.52 13.74
CA ILE A 316 5.27 5.22 15.03
C ILE A 316 5.99 6.54 14.87
N TYR A 317 5.45 7.60 15.47
CA TYR A 317 6.14 8.89 15.57
C TYR A 317 7.33 8.78 16.54
N GLU A 318 8.54 9.12 16.07
CA GLU A 318 9.76 9.03 16.90
C GLU A 318 9.68 9.90 18.16
N GLY A 319 8.96 11.02 18.11
CA GLY A 319 8.75 11.91 19.25
C GLY A 319 7.57 11.55 20.17
N SER A 320 6.93 10.37 20.01
CA SER A 320 5.83 9.94 20.86
C SER A 320 6.31 9.64 22.29
N ASP A 321 5.54 10.07 23.28
CA ASP A 321 5.72 9.72 24.68
C ASP A 321 5.15 8.32 24.99
N ASN A 322 4.37 7.72 24.09
CA ASN A 322 3.68 6.44 24.23
C ASN A 322 4.32 5.33 23.36
N LYS A 323 5.59 5.45 22.97
CA LYS A 323 6.26 4.53 22.02
C LYS A 323 6.13 3.06 22.41
N GLU A 324 6.21 2.72 23.68
CA GLU A 324 6.09 1.34 24.16
C GLU A 324 4.69 0.76 23.86
N LEU A 325 3.65 1.52 24.14
CA LEU A 325 2.27 1.12 23.86
C LEU A 325 1.98 1.11 22.35
N ALA A 326 2.50 2.08 21.61
CA ALA A 326 2.42 2.14 20.16
C ALA A 326 3.09 0.92 19.52
N TYR A 327 4.25 0.51 20.03
CA TYR A 327 4.94 -0.68 19.55
C TYR A 327 4.14 -1.97 19.84
N GLU A 328 3.49 -2.08 20.99
CA GLU A 328 2.62 -3.23 21.28
C GLU A 328 1.40 -3.28 20.35
N PHE A 329 0.83 -2.11 19.98
CA PHE A 329 -0.20 -2.06 18.96
C PHE A 329 0.31 -2.56 17.60
N ILE A 330 1.51 -2.14 17.17
CA ILE A 330 2.16 -2.62 15.95
C ILE A 330 2.38 -4.14 16.02
N ARG A 331 2.82 -4.67 17.16
CA ARG A 331 2.98 -6.12 17.38
C ARG A 331 1.66 -6.87 17.29
N TYR A 332 0.58 -6.31 17.80
CA TYR A 332 -0.75 -6.89 17.74
C TYR A 332 -1.23 -7.02 16.29
N ILE A 333 -1.18 -5.94 15.52
CA ILE A 333 -1.68 -5.93 14.14
C ILE A 333 -0.80 -6.75 13.18
N SER A 334 0.48 -6.94 13.50
CA SER A 334 1.38 -7.80 12.73
C SER A 334 1.24 -9.28 13.06
N GLY A 335 0.36 -9.64 14.00
CA GLY A 335 0.16 -11.01 14.47
C GLY A 335 -0.93 -11.78 13.72
N GLU A 336 -0.86 -13.13 13.79
CA GLU A 336 -1.83 -14.01 13.14
C GLU A 336 -3.26 -13.83 13.66
N GLU A 337 -3.42 -13.55 14.94
CA GLU A 337 -4.73 -13.36 15.57
C GLU A 337 -5.53 -12.25 14.87
N TRP A 338 -4.93 -11.07 14.78
CA TRP A 338 -5.55 -9.94 14.10
C TRP A 338 -5.74 -10.19 12.61
N GLN A 339 -4.69 -10.62 11.91
CA GLN A 339 -4.77 -10.78 10.46
C GLN A 339 -5.74 -11.88 10.03
N THR A 340 -5.94 -12.91 10.85
CA THR A 340 -6.99 -13.92 10.60
C THR A 340 -8.37 -13.29 10.79
N LYS A 341 -8.58 -12.53 11.86
CA LYS A 341 -9.84 -11.83 12.13
C LYS A 341 -10.14 -10.81 11.02
N ASN A 342 -9.15 -10.01 10.62
CA ASN A 342 -9.29 -9.03 9.55
C ASN A 342 -9.68 -9.68 8.21
N LEU A 343 -9.04 -10.79 7.83
CA LEU A 343 -9.44 -11.56 6.65
C LEU A 343 -10.91 -12.03 6.73
N GLU A 344 -11.32 -12.59 7.87
CA GLU A 344 -12.65 -13.17 8.04
C GLU A 344 -13.77 -12.11 8.10
N GLU A 345 -13.50 -10.96 8.69
CA GLU A 345 -14.48 -9.89 8.88
C GLU A 345 -14.57 -8.91 7.70
N THR A 346 -13.45 -8.64 7.04
CA THR A 346 -13.37 -7.58 6.02
C THR A 346 -13.01 -8.07 4.63
N GLY A 347 -12.46 -9.28 4.51
CA GLY A 347 -11.93 -9.80 3.25
C GLY A 347 -10.53 -9.25 2.89
N ASN A 348 -9.88 -8.49 3.76
CA ASN A 348 -8.51 -8.01 3.53
C ASN A 348 -7.53 -9.19 3.51
N MET A 349 -6.75 -9.30 2.45
CA MET A 349 -5.76 -10.37 2.31
C MET A 349 -4.63 -10.18 3.32
N PRO A 350 -4.20 -11.25 4.02
CA PRO A 350 -3.20 -11.09 5.08
C PRO A 350 -1.81 -10.72 4.54
N ALA A 351 -1.00 -10.03 5.34
CA ALA A 351 0.43 -9.87 5.09
C ALA A 351 1.22 -11.13 5.42
N LEU A 352 0.77 -11.92 6.40
CA LEU A 352 1.41 -13.14 6.87
C LEU A 352 1.15 -14.34 5.95
N LYS A 353 2.21 -15.00 5.49
CA LYS A 353 2.14 -16.26 4.73
C LYS A 353 1.43 -17.36 5.52
N SER A 354 1.67 -17.46 6.83
CA SER A 354 1.06 -18.47 7.69
C SER A 354 -0.47 -18.38 7.75
N VAL A 355 -1.05 -17.17 7.65
CA VAL A 355 -2.51 -16.99 7.59
C VAL A 355 -3.05 -17.46 6.24
N TYR A 356 -2.38 -17.15 5.14
CA TYR A 356 -2.72 -17.72 3.84
C TYR A 356 -2.75 -19.25 3.90
N GLU A 357 -1.64 -19.87 4.31
CA GLU A 357 -1.46 -21.32 4.35
C GLU A 357 -2.52 -22.03 5.19
N LYS A 358 -2.88 -21.48 6.36
CA LYS A 358 -3.92 -22.03 7.23
C LYS A 358 -5.33 -21.93 6.65
N LYS A 359 -5.58 -21.00 5.74
CA LYS A 359 -6.92 -20.69 5.22
C LYS A 359 -7.12 -21.03 3.73
N LEU A 360 -6.08 -21.51 3.02
CA LEU A 360 -6.13 -21.82 1.58
C LEU A 360 -7.36 -22.64 1.16
N ASP A 361 -7.68 -23.70 1.93
CA ASP A 361 -8.72 -24.65 1.58
C ASP A 361 -10.08 -24.36 2.26
N THR A 362 -10.11 -23.37 3.16
CA THR A 362 -11.31 -23.10 3.97
C THR A 362 -11.96 -21.76 3.65
N TYR A 363 -11.18 -20.73 3.38
CA TYR A 363 -11.71 -19.38 3.15
C TYR A 363 -12.47 -19.28 1.83
N THR A 364 -13.65 -18.65 1.89
CA THR A 364 -14.45 -18.26 0.72
C THR A 364 -14.97 -16.85 0.96
N HIS A 365 -15.22 -16.13 -0.12
CA HIS A 365 -15.85 -14.81 -0.05
C HIS A 365 -17.14 -14.84 -0.86
N GLU A 366 -18.20 -14.19 -0.36
CA GLU A 366 -19.55 -14.30 -0.93
C GLU A 366 -19.62 -13.97 -2.44
N PHE A 367 -18.85 -12.99 -2.92
CA PHE A 367 -18.86 -12.60 -4.33
C PHE A 367 -18.38 -13.71 -5.27
N PHE A 368 -17.50 -14.58 -4.78
CA PHE A 368 -16.88 -15.66 -5.56
C PHE A 368 -17.53 -17.03 -5.30
N GLY A 369 -18.60 -17.10 -4.48
CA GLY A 369 -19.26 -18.36 -4.13
C GLY A 369 -18.32 -19.32 -3.39
N ASP A 370 -18.23 -20.55 -3.87
CA ASP A 370 -17.42 -21.59 -3.22
C ASP A 370 -15.94 -21.60 -3.63
N GLN A 371 -15.52 -20.65 -4.48
CA GLN A 371 -14.13 -20.55 -4.94
C GLN A 371 -13.19 -20.24 -3.76
N LYS A 372 -12.08 -20.99 -3.69
CA LYS A 372 -11.02 -20.80 -2.69
C LYS A 372 -10.03 -19.73 -3.16
N ILE A 373 -10.46 -18.47 -3.12
CA ILE A 373 -9.72 -17.34 -3.72
C ILE A 373 -8.33 -17.12 -3.13
N LEU A 374 -8.11 -17.52 -1.85
CA LEU A 374 -6.78 -17.39 -1.24
C LEU A 374 -5.70 -18.17 -1.97
N LYS A 375 -6.06 -19.25 -2.67
CA LYS A 375 -5.09 -20.04 -3.43
C LYS A 375 -4.49 -19.22 -4.56
N GLN A 376 -5.32 -18.57 -5.39
CA GLN A 376 -4.85 -17.73 -6.48
C GLN A 376 -4.11 -16.48 -5.95
N TYR A 377 -4.65 -15.83 -4.92
CA TYR A 377 -3.96 -14.68 -4.32
C TYR A 377 -2.60 -15.06 -3.72
N TYR A 378 -2.49 -16.22 -3.06
CA TYR A 378 -1.22 -16.66 -2.48
C TYR A 378 -0.15 -16.95 -3.54
N GLU A 379 -0.53 -17.51 -4.67
CA GLU A 379 0.38 -17.68 -5.81
C GLU A 379 0.81 -16.32 -6.38
N LEU A 380 -0.13 -15.38 -6.56
CA LEU A 380 0.14 -14.05 -7.07
C LEU A 380 1.06 -13.22 -6.16
N VAL A 381 0.84 -13.22 -4.83
CA VAL A 381 1.69 -12.45 -3.90
C VAL A 381 3.13 -12.94 -3.83
N GLN A 382 3.38 -14.21 -4.18
CA GLN A 382 4.73 -14.76 -4.24
C GLN A 382 5.46 -14.41 -5.54
N ASP A 383 4.72 -14.08 -6.59
CA ASP A 383 5.26 -13.64 -7.88
C ASP A 383 5.63 -12.14 -7.89
N ILE A 384 5.10 -11.36 -6.94
CA ILE A 384 5.41 -9.93 -6.83
C ILE A 384 6.85 -9.75 -6.32
N PRO A 385 7.73 -9.09 -7.09
CA PRO A 385 9.10 -8.85 -6.64
C PRO A 385 9.14 -7.95 -5.41
N PRO A 386 10.11 -8.14 -4.50
CA PRO A 386 10.32 -7.23 -3.39
C PRO A 386 10.80 -5.88 -3.89
N HIS A 387 10.19 -4.80 -3.39
CA HIS A 387 10.56 -3.43 -3.74
C HIS A 387 10.78 -2.60 -2.48
N GLU A 388 11.78 -1.74 -2.50
CA GLU A 388 11.87 -0.66 -1.52
C GLU A 388 10.82 0.42 -1.83
N ALA A 389 10.32 1.09 -0.80
CA ALA A 389 9.49 2.27 -0.94
C ALA A 389 10.33 3.45 -1.47
N GLY A 390 10.51 3.51 -2.79
CA GLY A 390 11.23 4.59 -3.45
C GLY A 390 10.43 5.88 -3.49
N GLU A 391 11.09 7.01 -3.19
CA GLU A 391 10.45 8.32 -3.03
C GLU A 391 9.66 8.77 -4.26
N ASP A 392 10.20 8.57 -5.45
CA ASP A 392 9.65 9.09 -6.70
C ASP A 392 9.21 8.01 -7.69
N GLN A 393 9.32 6.72 -7.33
CA GLN A 393 9.02 5.61 -8.25
C GLN A 393 7.59 5.68 -8.81
N ASN A 394 6.60 5.90 -7.94
CA ASN A 394 5.21 6.00 -8.37
C ASN A 394 4.94 7.25 -9.22
N ALA A 395 5.53 8.39 -8.84
CA ALA A 395 5.34 9.64 -9.57
C ALA A 395 5.90 9.51 -11.00
N ILE A 396 7.11 8.96 -11.15
CA ILE A 396 7.71 8.74 -12.46
C ILE A 396 6.95 7.68 -13.27
N SER A 397 6.47 6.60 -12.64
CA SER A 397 5.59 5.62 -13.30
C SER A 397 4.31 6.26 -13.84
N THR A 398 3.73 7.20 -13.08
CA THR A 398 2.55 7.97 -13.54
C THR A 398 2.89 8.83 -14.76
N LEU A 399 4.04 9.52 -14.77
CA LEU A 399 4.47 10.30 -15.95
C LEU A 399 4.68 9.42 -17.19
N PHE A 400 5.18 8.19 -17.01
CA PHE A 400 5.28 7.24 -18.12
C PHE A 400 3.89 6.83 -18.62
N TYR A 401 2.98 6.47 -17.71
CA TYR A 401 1.61 6.10 -18.07
C TYR A 401 0.89 7.22 -18.83
N ASP A 402 1.02 8.47 -18.38
CA ASP A 402 0.43 9.64 -19.03
C ASP A 402 0.97 9.84 -20.45
N ALA A 403 2.29 9.71 -20.61
CA ALA A 403 2.93 9.83 -21.92
C ALA A 403 2.53 8.70 -22.86
N ALA A 404 2.49 7.46 -22.37
CA ALA A 404 2.09 6.28 -23.12
C ALA A 404 0.61 6.33 -23.53
N SER A 405 -0.28 6.68 -22.60
CA SER A 405 -1.72 6.79 -22.85
C SER A 405 -2.01 7.86 -23.91
N ALA A 406 -1.40 9.05 -23.77
CA ALA A 406 -1.55 10.11 -24.76
C ALA A 406 -1.06 9.68 -26.15
N ALA A 407 0.03 8.92 -26.25
CA ALA A 407 0.54 8.42 -27.51
C ALA A 407 -0.39 7.35 -28.13
N ILE A 408 -0.89 6.42 -27.31
CA ILE A 408 -1.84 5.38 -27.78
C ILE A 408 -3.12 6.02 -28.31
N ASP A 409 -3.71 6.95 -27.56
CA ASP A 409 -4.96 7.60 -27.93
C ASP A 409 -4.82 8.48 -29.20
N ASN A 410 -3.62 9.00 -29.48
CA ASN A 410 -3.28 9.75 -30.68
C ASN A 410 -2.77 8.87 -31.85
N GLY A 411 -2.60 7.56 -31.67
CA GLY A 411 -2.04 6.66 -32.69
C GLY A 411 -0.53 6.84 -32.92
N GLU A 412 0.18 7.40 -31.94
CA GLU A 412 1.63 7.66 -32.00
C GLU A 412 2.46 6.40 -31.70
N SER A 413 3.77 6.48 -31.94
CA SER A 413 4.72 5.39 -31.67
C SER A 413 5.24 5.40 -30.23
N TYR A 414 5.91 4.29 -29.84
CA TYR A 414 6.61 4.21 -28.57
C TYR A 414 7.70 5.29 -28.44
N GLU A 415 8.43 5.55 -29.49
CA GLU A 415 9.50 6.56 -29.52
C GLU A 415 8.94 7.97 -29.22
N GLN A 416 7.75 8.29 -29.75
CA GLN A 416 7.07 9.58 -29.45
C GLN A 416 6.56 9.62 -27.98
N ALA A 417 6.06 8.51 -27.46
CA ALA A 417 5.69 8.38 -26.06
C ALA A 417 6.94 8.58 -25.16
N LEU A 418 8.06 7.95 -25.52
CA LEU A 418 9.29 8.03 -24.77
C LEU A 418 9.88 9.45 -24.73
N GLU A 419 9.88 10.16 -25.84
CA GLU A 419 10.27 11.58 -25.93
C GLU A 419 9.41 12.45 -25.01
N ARG A 420 8.10 12.25 -25.03
CA ARG A 420 7.16 12.96 -24.15
C ARG A 420 7.45 12.63 -22.68
N PHE A 421 7.66 11.36 -22.34
CA PHE A 421 8.01 10.92 -21.01
C PHE A 421 9.31 11.58 -20.50
N LYS A 422 10.39 11.50 -21.26
CA LYS A 422 11.68 12.15 -20.91
C LYS A 422 11.49 13.65 -20.64
N LYS A 423 10.68 14.32 -21.44
CA LYS A 423 10.37 15.74 -21.24
C LYS A 423 9.59 16.00 -19.95
N LEU A 424 8.61 15.15 -19.62
CA LEU A 424 7.86 15.26 -18.37
C LEU A 424 8.76 15.06 -17.15
N VAL A 425 9.64 14.04 -17.19
CA VAL A 425 10.63 13.79 -16.13
C VAL A 425 11.61 14.95 -16.00
N SER A 426 12.17 15.48 -17.10
CA SER A 426 13.09 16.62 -17.07
C SER A 426 12.45 17.87 -16.45
N ASN A 427 11.15 18.07 -16.64
CA ASN A 427 10.43 19.20 -16.04
C ASN A 427 10.14 19.01 -14.55
N GLY A 428 9.83 17.78 -14.12
CA GLY A 428 9.50 17.46 -12.74
C GLY A 428 10.71 17.19 -11.85
N TYR A 429 11.80 16.72 -12.45
CA TYR A 429 13.01 16.23 -11.77
C TYR A 429 14.27 16.76 -12.49
N PRO A 430 14.52 18.08 -12.43
CA PRO A 430 15.63 18.70 -13.16
C PRO A 430 17.03 18.25 -12.69
N GLU A 431 17.11 17.62 -11.51
CA GLU A 431 18.35 17.06 -10.95
C GLU A 431 18.71 15.70 -11.52
N LEU A 432 17.79 14.99 -12.21
CA LEU A 432 18.07 13.68 -12.79
C LEU A 432 18.81 13.81 -14.12
N GLU A 433 19.84 13.01 -14.28
CA GLU A 433 20.51 12.82 -15.58
C GLU A 433 19.62 11.96 -16.49
N ILE A 434 19.25 12.49 -17.65
CA ILE A 434 18.38 11.83 -18.64
C ILE A 434 19.19 11.66 -19.93
N GLU A 435 19.45 10.40 -20.32
CA GLU A 435 20.13 10.05 -21.59
C GLU A 435 19.16 9.87 -22.77
#